data_55bb02b8c4f34b3b20bb2cbcf8fde043
#
_entry.id   55bb02b8c4f34b3b20bb2cbcf8fde043
#
_cell.length_a   1.000
_cell.length_b   1.000
_cell.length_c   1.000
_cell.angle_alpha   90.00
_cell.angle_beta   90.00
_cell.angle_gamma   90.00
#
_symmetry.space_group_name_H-M   'P 1'
#
loop_
_entity.id
_entity.type
_entity.pdbx_description
1 polymer ?
#
loop_
_entity_poly.entity_id
_entity_poly.type
_entity_poly.pdbx_seq_one_letter_code
_entity_poly.pdbx_strand_id
1 'polypeptide(L)'
;MAPSPDRGLSHRGVLHEYAPRLVAFEFTQPASVNKPNSLIFVGGLTDGFCTVPYVSKLAEALEPTDWSVFSILLSSSYNGFGVGSLDKDVEEIGHCVRYIRDLKASRQPGAPSKSAKIVVMGHSTGSQDVLHYIHAPNPLPKPEFDIGLEHIVRPELDGAIMQAPVSDREAVLAIMKSATNPSEVRGAFDQLVSSAKKQPWTEEGNDTLLPMNMTAKLGLPGDAPLSARRFLSLTSPDSPASPSQDDLFSSDLSDKRHQETFGAVGSRGILQSKLLALYSGSDEWCPAWVDKEKLMQRWKQALEAGGASWAEQSGIVPGASHNVRDEGQRDLIDRVLGYLESI
;
A
#
# COMPACT_ATOMS: atom_id res chain seq x y z
N MET A 1 -7.18 -1.47 37.45
CA MET A 1 -6.77 -2.83 37.03
C MET A 1 -5.78 -2.62 35.90
N ALA A 2 -4.55 -3.11 35.98
CA ALA A 2 -3.63 -3.12 34.87
C ALA A 2 -4.22 -4.02 33.76
N PRO A 3 -4.14 -3.64 32.48
CA PRO A 3 -4.57 -4.51 31.40
C PRO A 3 -3.78 -5.81 31.49
N SER A 4 -4.47 -6.93 31.36
CA SER A 4 -3.81 -8.25 31.26
C SER A 4 -2.84 -8.21 30.06
N PRO A 5 -1.63 -8.81 30.17
CA PRO A 5 -0.75 -8.90 29.04
C PRO A 5 -1.51 -9.57 27.88
N ASP A 6 -1.54 -8.93 26.72
CA ASP A 6 -2.17 -9.46 25.51
C ASP A 6 -1.64 -10.88 25.31
N ARG A 7 -2.52 -11.87 25.44
CA ARG A 7 -2.18 -13.23 25.06
C ARG A 7 -1.95 -13.21 23.55
N GLY A 8 -0.78 -13.62 23.12
CA GLY A 8 -0.46 -13.69 21.70
C GLY A 8 -1.58 -14.39 20.92
N LEU A 9 -2.01 -13.78 19.82
CA LEU A 9 -3.03 -14.34 18.92
C LEU A 9 -2.37 -15.41 18.04
N SER A 10 -3.08 -16.51 17.82
CA SER A 10 -2.67 -17.53 16.86
C SER A 10 -3.65 -17.59 15.70
N HIS A 11 -3.13 -17.63 14.49
CA HIS A 11 -3.95 -17.75 13.27
C HIS A 11 -3.67 -19.09 12.60
N ARG A 12 -4.74 -19.73 12.12
CA ARG A 12 -4.62 -20.94 11.28
C ARG A 12 -4.51 -20.54 9.83
N GLY A 13 -3.64 -21.22 9.09
CA GLY A 13 -3.46 -20.93 7.68
C GLY A 13 -2.37 -21.76 7.04
N VAL A 14 -2.04 -21.41 5.80
CA VAL A 14 -0.96 -22.01 5.02
C VAL A 14 0.03 -20.92 4.65
N LEU A 15 1.30 -21.21 4.88
CA LEU A 15 2.40 -20.35 4.41
C LEU A 15 2.83 -20.83 3.02
N HIS A 16 2.85 -19.90 2.06
CA HIS A 16 3.27 -20.11 0.68
C HIS A 16 4.56 -19.35 0.42
N GLU A 17 5.54 -19.97 -0.21
CA GLU A 17 6.67 -19.26 -0.82
C GLU A 17 6.29 -18.99 -2.28
N TYR A 18 5.99 -17.71 -2.62
CA TYR A 18 5.54 -17.34 -3.96
C TYR A 18 6.69 -16.90 -4.89
N ALA A 19 7.84 -16.54 -4.29
CA ALA A 19 9.09 -16.31 -4.96
C ALA A 19 10.24 -16.55 -3.95
N PRO A 20 11.49 -16.68 -4.37
CA PRO A 20 12.60 -16.90 -3.47
C PRO A 20 12.66 -15.87 -2.34
N ARG A 21 12.54 -16.31 -1.08
CA ARG A 21 12.54 -15.48 0.15
C ARG A 21 11.28 -14.61 0.34
N LEU A 22 10.27 -14.71 -0.53
CA LEU A 22 9.01 -13.97 -0.44
C LEU A 22 7.88 -14.92 -0.11
N VAL A 23 7.09 -14.60 0.91
CA VAL A 23 6.06 -15.48 1.43
C VAL A 23 4.71 -14.79 1.55
N ALA A 24 3.64 -15.60 1.42
CA ALA A 24 2.26 -15.20 1.65
C ALA A 24 1.62 -16.16 2.66
N PHE A 25 0.86 -15.62 3.60
CA PHE A 25 0.08 -16.40 4.55
C PHE A 25 -1.40 -16.39 4.12
N GLU A 26 -1.91 -17.56 3.69
CA GLU A 26 -3.32 -17.76 3.39
C GLU A 26 -4.05 -18.09 4.70
N PHE A 27 -4.95 -17.18 5.14
CA PHE A 27 -5.87 -17.45 6.23
C PHE A 27 -6.90 -18.49 5.75
N THR A 28 -6.86 -19.69 6.29
CA THR A 28 -7.77 -20.75 5.86
C THR A 28 -8.10 -21.68 7.01
N GLN A 29 -9.35 -22.15 7.02
CA GLN A 29 -9.79 -23.29 7.83
C GLN A 29 -9.68 -24.56 6.98
N PRO A 30 -9.57 -25.76 7.58
CA PRO A 30 -9.49 -27.01 6.83
C PRO A 30 -10.59 -27.21 5.79
N ALA A 31 -11.79 -26.65 6.05
CA ALA A 31 -12.95 -26.75 5.15
C ALA A 31 -12.94 -25.75 4.00
N SER A 32 -12.09 -24.70 4.04
CA SER A 32 -12.13 -23.56 3.10
C SER A 32 -10.93 -23.47 2.16
N VAL A 33 -10.13 -24.53 2.05
CA VAL A 33 -8.89 -24.55 1.24
C VAL A 33 -9.13 -24.32 -0.26
N ASN A 34 -10.34 -24.54 -0.75
CA ASN A 34 -10.67 -24.54 -2.19
C ASN A 34 -11.48 -23.33 -2.66
N LYS A 35 -11.48 -22.21 -1.92
CA LYS A 35 -12.16 -20.99 -2.38
C LYS A 35 -11.55 -20.49 -3.69
N PRO A 36 -12.39 -20.15 -4.70
CA PRO A 36 -11.90 -19.75 -6.01
C PRO A 36 -11.20 -18.38 -5.98
N ASN A 37 -11.77 -17.41 -5.25
CA ASN A 37 -11.33 -16.03 -5.30
C ASN A 37 -10.30 -15.71 -4.19
N SER A 38 -9.50 -14.68 -4.41
CA SER A 38 -8.44 -14.29 -3.49
C SER A 38 -8.38 -12.79 -3.28
N LEU A 39 -8.36 -12.38 -2.02
CA LEU A 39 -8.02 -11.04 -1.57
C LEU A 39 -6.57 -11.06 -1.06
N ILE A 40 -5.68 -10.34 -1.74
CA ILE A 40 -4.27 -10.20 -1.37
C ILE A 40 -4.11 -8.92 -0.58
N PHE A 41 -3.67 -9.01 0.67
CA PHE A 41 -3.42 -7.88 1.54
C PHE A 41 -1.95 -7.50 1.55
N VAL A 42 -1.66 -6.21 1.31
CA VAL A 42 -0.35 -5.57 1.35
C VAL A 42 -0.32 -4.59 2.51
N GLY A 43 0.59 -4.79 3.45
CA GLY A 43 0.78 -3.90 4.59
C GLY A 43 1.42 -2.56 4.19
N GLY A 44 1.42 -1.61 5.13
CA GLY A 44 2.07 -0.32 4.97
C GLY A 44 3.52 -0.29 5.47
N LEU A 45 4.01 0.95 5.68
CA LEU A 45 5.36 1.21 6.19
C LEU A 45 5.54 0.49 7.54
N THR A 46 6.58 -0.30 7.66
CA THR A 46 6.88 -1.15 8.83
C THR A 46 5.95 -2.34 9.07
N ASP A 47 4.91 -2.50 8.28
CA ASP A 47 4.01 -3.64 8.45
C ASP A 47 4.62 -4.96 7.97
N GLY A 48 4.03 -6.02 8.50
CA GLY A 48 4.31 -7.40 8.16
C GLY A 48 3.16 -8.29 8.60
N PHE A 49 3.42 -9.56 8.86
CA PHE A 49 2.35 -10.46 9.32
C PHE A 49 1.81 -10.04 10.68
N CYS A 50 0.49 -9.98 10.79
CA CYS A 50 -0.25 -9.72 12.03
C CYS A 50 -0.04 -8.32 12.65
N THR A 51 0.52 -7.36 11.92
CA THR A 51 0.71 -5.98 12.41
C THR A 51 -0.56 -5.13 12.26
N VAL A 52 -1.37 -5.41 11.24
CA VAL A 52 -2.63 -4.70 10.98
C VAL A 52 -3.81 -5.49 11.55
N PRO A 53 -4.45 -5.00 12.64
CA PRO A 53 -5.38 -5.80 13.45
C PRO A 53 -6.64 -6.28 12.73
N TYR A 54 -7.18 -5.49 11.78
CA TYR A 54 -8.43 -5.84 11.11
C TYR A 54 -8.30 -6.96 10.08
N VAL A 55 -7.09 -7.32 9.64
CA VAL A 55 -6.89 -8.33 8.57
C VAL A 55 -7.40 -9.70 8.98
N SER A 56 -7.14 -10.12 10.21
CA SER A 56 -7.67 -11.39 10.72
C SER A 56 -9.19 -11.37 10.85
N LYS A 57 -9.78 -10.22 11.23
CA LYS A 57 -11.23 -10.06 11.31
C LYS A 57 -11.89 -10.05 9.94
N LEU A 58 -11.23 -9.45 8.95
CA LEU A 58 -11.66 -9.53 7.55
C LEU A 58 -11.61 -10.97 7.05
N ALA A 59 -10.55 -11.72 7.37
CA ALA A 59 -10.45 -13.13 7.02
C ALA A 59 -11.56 -13.98 7.68
N GLU A 60 -11.89 -13.71 8.96
CA GLU A 60 -13.03 -14.32 9.64
C GLU A 60 -14.38 -14.01 8.94
N ALA A 61 -14.59 -12.76 8.57
CA ALA A 61 -15.82 -12.32 7.88
C ALA A 61 -15.96 -12.91 6.47
N LEU A 62 -14.85 -13.14 5.78
CA LEU A 62 -14.82 -13.77 4.46
C LEU A 62 -14.90 -15.30 4.51
N GLU A 63 -14.84 -15.93 5.70
CA GLU A 63 -14.90 -17.40 5.84
C GLU A 63 -16.13 -18.04 5.17
N PRO A 64 -17.37 -17.52 5.29
CA PRO A 64 -18.54 -18.11 4.63
C PRO A 64 -18.65 -17.79 3.13
N THR A 65 -17.71 -17.06 2.55
CA THR A 65 -17.75 -16.61 1.14
C THR A 65 -16.80 -17.42 0.25
N ASP A 66 -16.82 -17.15 -1.05
CA ASP A 66 -15.90 -17.71 -2.04
C ASP A 66 -14.50 -17.06 -2.06
N TRP A 67 -14.19 -16.19 -1.08
CA TRP A 67 -12.94 -15.45 -1.00
C TRP A 67 -12.02 -15.98 0.08
N SER A 68 -10.76 -16.25 -0.26
CA SER A 68 -9.67 -16.44 0.71
C SER A 68 -8.84 -15.19 0.85
N VAL A 69 -8.25 -14.97 2.04
CA VAL A 69 -7.38 -13.83 2.32
C VAL A 69 -5.94 -14.29 2.39
N PHE A 70 -5.08 -13.63 1.64
CA PHE A 70 -3.63 -13.79 1.68
C PHE A 70 -3.01 -12.51 2.23
N SER A 71 -2.21 -12.59 3.30
CA SER A 71 -1.33 -11.51 3.72
C SER A 71 0.05 -11.79 3.17
N ILE A 72 0.66 -10.83 2.47
CA ILE A 72 1.95 -11.04 1.82
C ILE A 72 3.07 -10.29 2.53
N LEU A 73 4.27 -10.83 2.46
CA LEU A 73 5.50 -10.11 2.78
C LEU A 73 6.21 -9.75 1.47
N LEU A 74 6.53 -8.48 1.35
CA LEU A 74 7.42 -7.93 0.34
C LEU A 74 8.83 -7.79 0.92
N SER A 75 9.82 -7.60 0.07
CA SER A 75 11.18 -7.29 0.55
C SER A 75 11.23 -5.97 1.34
N SER A 76 10.27 -5.08 1.11
CA SER A 76 10.05 -3.82 1.84
C SER A 76 9.29 -3.97 3.16
N SER A 77 8.77 -5.16 3.50
CA SER A 77 8.07 -5.38 4.77
C SER A 77 8.98 -5.16 5.98
N TYR A 78 8.38 -4.81 7.13
CA TYR A 78 9.09 -4.46 8.37
C TYR A 78 10.10 -3.32 8.13
N ASN A 79 11.36 -3.50 8.49
CA ASN A 79 12.42 -2.51 8.32
C ASN A 79 12.99 -2.44 6.89
N GLY A 80 12.52 -3.29 5.97
CA GLY A 80 12.93 -3.30 4.56
C GLY A 80 12.45 -2.08 3.75
N PHE A 81 11.40 -1.40 4.21
CA PHE A 81 10.80 -0.26 3.50
C PHE A 81 11.81 0.84 3.14
N GLY A 82 12.80 1.04 3.98
CA GLY A 82 13.75 2.14 3.83
C GLY A 82 14.79 1.96 2.72
N VAL A 83 14.89 0.76 2.15
CA VAL A 83 15.79 0.43 1.03
C VAL A 83 15.04 -0.13 -0.18
N GLY A 84 13.70 -0.18 -0.12
CA GLY A 84 12.82 -0.59 -1.21
C GLY A 84 12.45 0.52 -2.18
N SER A 85 11.53 0.20 -3.08
CA SER A 85 10.88 1.15 -4.01
C SER A 85 9.51 0.62 -4.40
N LEU A 86 8.58 1.51 -4.79
CA LEU A 86 7.28 1.09 -5.32
C LEU A 86 7.41 0.21 -6.57
N ASP A 87 8.42 0.45 -7.41
CA ASP A 87 8.67 -0.36 -8.60
C ASP A 87 8.97 -1.81 -8.22
N LYS A 88 9.82 -2.03 -7.21
CA LYS A 88 10.12 -3.37 -6.71
C LYS A 88 8.93 -4.03 -6.05
N ASP A 89 8.21 -3.28 -5.23
CA ASP A 89 7.03 -3.79 -4.54
C ASP A 89 5.95 -4.26 -5.51
N VAL A 90 5.67 -3.52 -6.59
CA VAL A 90 4.66 -3.94 -7.57
C VAL A 90 5.11 -5.13 -8.42
N GLU A 91 6.40 -5.33 -8.66
CA GLU A 91 6.90 -6.56 -9.28
C GLU A 91 6.71 -7.77 -8.35
N GLU A 92 7.04 -7.65 -7.08
CA GLU A 92 6.85 -8.71 -6.08
C GLU A 92 5.36 -9.04 -5.88
N ILE A 93 4.48 -8.03 -5.87
CA ILE A 93 3.02 -8.23 -5.91
C ILE A 93 2.62 -8.97 -7.19
N GLY A 94 3.18 -8.62 -8.34
CA GLY A 94 2.94 -9.28 -9.62
C GLY A 94 3.32 -10.77 -9.60
N HIS A 95 4.45 -11.11 -8.98
CA HIS A 95 4.84 -12.52 -8.75
C HIS A 95 3.83 -13.24 -7.87
N CYS A 96 3.39 -12.60 -6.78
CA CYS A 96 2.39 -13.17 -5.89
C CYS A 96 1.05 -13.41 -6.59
N VAL A 97 0.56 -12.45 -7.37
CA VAL A 97 -0.68 -12.57 -8.16
C VAL A 97 -0.59 -13.74 -9.13
N ARG A 98 0.54 -13.89 -9.84
CA ARG A 98 0.77 -15.02 -10.76
C ARG A 98 0.75 -16.34 -10.00
N TYR A 99 1.51 -16.44 -8.91
CA TYR A 99 1.56 -17.63 -8.08
C TYR A 99 0.17 -18.06 -7.58
N ILE A 100 -0.63 -17.10 -7.07
CA ILE A 100 -1.96 -17.40 -6.55
C ILE A 100 -2.91 -17.84 -7.68
N ARG A 101 -2.84 -17.26 -8.87
CA ARG A 101 -3.61 -17.74 -10.04
C ARG A 101 -3.30 -19.18 -10.37
N ASP A 102 -2.02 -19.53 -10.45
CA ASP A 102 -1.58 -20.89 -10.74
C ASP A 102 -2.00 -21.86 -9.62
N LEU A 103 -1.88 -21.44 -8.36
CA LEU A 103 -2.34 -22.21 -7.20
C LEU A 103 -3.84 -22.51 -7.27
N LYS A 104 -4.68 -21.48 -7.55
CA LYS A 104 -6.14 -21.65 -7.65
C LYS A 104 -6.53 -22.52 -8.84
N ALA A 105 -5.87 -22.36 -9.98
CA ALA A 105 -6.07 -23.21 -11.15
C ALA A 105 -5.73 -24.69 -10.86
N SER A 106 -4.66 -24.96 -10.13
CA SER A 106 -4.27 -26.32 -9.74
C SER A 106 -5.25 -26.99 -8.78
N ARG A 107 -5.90 -26.20 -7.90
CA ARG A 107 -6.90 -26.67 -6.94
C ARG A 107 -8.28 -26.92 -7.56
N GLN A 108 -8.55 -26.41 -8.77
CA GLN A 108 -9.82 -26.54 -9.50
C GLN A 108 -9.59 -27.04 -10.94
N PRO A 109 -9.13 -28.28 -11.13
CA PRO A 109 -8.89 -28.81 -12.46
C PRO A 109 -10.16 -28.80 -13.30
N GLY A 110 -10.12 -28.19 -14.49
CA GLY A 110 -11.26 -28.09 -15.41
C GLY A 110 -12.09 -26.81 -15.31
N ALA A 111 -11.85 -25.94 -14.32
CA ALA A 111 -12.41 -24.61 -14.34
C ALA A 111 -11.70 -23.71 -15.39
N PRO A 112 -12.41 -22.80 -16.07
CA PRO A 112 -11.77 -21.84 -16.95
C PRO A 112 -10.72 -21.03 -16.19
N SER A 113 -9.53 -20.85 -16.75
CA SER A 113 -8.41 -20.14 -16.07
C SER A 113 -8.73 -18.69 -15.65
N LYS A 114 -9.80 -18.10 -16.20
CA LYS A 114 -10.33 -16.77 -15.84
C LYS A 114 -11.43 -16.78 -14.79
N SER A 115 -11.77 -17.92 -14.19
CA SER A 115 -12.88 -17.99 -13.22
C SER A 115 -12.51 -17.50 -11.82
N ALA A 116 -11.23 -17.49 -11.45
CA ALA A 116 -10.74 -17.05 -10.15
C ALA A 116 -10.46 -15.56 -10.15
N LYS A 117 -11.19 -14.79 -9.32
CA LYS A 117 -10.97 -13.35 -9.15
C LYS A 117 -9.85 -13.07 -8.17
N ILE A 118 -9.03 -12.08 -8.48
CA ILE A 118 -7.97 -11.59 -7.60
C ILE A 118 -8.12 -10.10 -7.36
N VAL A 119 -8.22 -9.73 -6.09
CA VAL A 119 -8.24 -8.34 -5.61
C VAL A 119 -6.99 -8.09 -4.78
N VAL A 120 -6.34 -6.96 -4.98
CA VAL A 120 -5.24 -6.50 -4.12
C VAL A 120 -5.75 -5.37 -3.25
N MET A 121 -5.53 -5.48 -1.93
CA MET A 121 -5.87 -4.47 -0.93
C MET A 121 -4.60 -3.99 -0.25
N GLY A 122 -4.33 -2.70 -0.33
CA GLY A 122 -3.23 -2.05 0.36
C GLY A 122 -3.68 -1.24 1.57
N HIS A 123 -2.88 -1.26 2.63
CA HIS A 123 -3.02 -0.42 3.82
C HIS A 123 -1.90 0.61 3.86
N SER A 124 -2.23 1.88 4.15
CA SER A 124 -1.22 2.95 4.31
C SER A 124 -0.34 3.07 3.05
N THR A 125 0.99 2.93 3.15
CA THR A 125 1.90 2.86 1.99
C THR A 125 1.59 1.68 1.06
N GLY A 126 0.99 0.60 1.55
CA GLY A 126 0.44 -0.44 0.68
C GLY A 126 -0.64 0.07 -0.28
N SER A 127 -1.33 1.17 0.05
CA SER A 127 -2.23 1.86 -0.90
C SER A 127 -1.47 2.56 -2.03
N GLN A 128 -0.23 3.02 -1.77
CA GLN A 128 0.66 3.53 -2.82
C GLN A 128 1.07 2.38 -3.76
N ASP A 129 1.40 1.21 -3.21
CA ASP A 129 1.71 0.01 -3.99
C ASP A 129 0.53 -0.39 -4.88
N VAL A 130 -0.68 -0.42 -4.34
CA VAL A 130 -1.90 -0.73 -5.11
C VAL A 130 -2.12 0.27 -6.24
N LEU A 131 -2.06 1.57 -5.96
CA LEU A 131 -2.22 2.58 -7.00
C LEU A 131 -1.10 2.50 -8.03
N HIS A 132 0.15 2.33 -7.58
CA HIS A 132 1.32 2.20 -8.47
C HIS A 132 1.20 0.95 -9.35
N TYR A 133 0.72 -0.16 -8.82
CA TYR A 133 0.48 -1.39 -9.57
C TYR A 133 -0.45 -1.18 -10.76
N ILE A 134 -1.53 -0.42 -10.58
CA ILE A 134 -2.59 -0.27 -11.59
C ILE A 134 -2.38 0.93 -12.54
N HIS A 135 -1.60 1.98 -12.14
CA HIS A 135 -1.39 3.16 -12.99
C HIS A 135 -0.04 3.20 -13.70
N ALA A 136 1.01 2.59 -13.14
CA ALA A 136 2.35 2.65 -13.72
C ALA A 136 2.43 1.87 -15.05
N PRO A 137 3.38 2.20 -15.95
CA PRO A 137 3.60 1.44 -17.18
C PRO A 137 3.73 -0.06 -16.92
N ASN A 138 3.28 -0.90 -17.87
CA ASN A 138 3.34 -2.35 -17.74
C ASN A 138 3.91 -2.99 -19.02
N PRO A 139 5.13 -3.54 -19.01
CA PRO A 139 6.05 -3.59 -17.86
C PRO A 139 6.56 -2.19 -17.45
N LEU A 140 7.19 -2.12 -16.28
CA LEU A 140 7.88 -0.90 -15.84
C LEU A 140 9.02 -0.57 -16.82
N PRO A 141 9.29 0.71 -17.08
CA PRO A 141 10.46 1.10 -17.89
C PRO A 141 11.75 0.72 -17.15
N LYS A 142 12.81 0.43 -17.89
CA LYS A 142 14.13 0.17 -17.29
C LYS A 142 14.71 1.49 -16.76
N PRO A 143 14.84 1.67 -15.44
CA PRO A 143 15.59 2.80 -14.92
C PRO A 143 17.10 2.56 -15.10
N GLU A 144 17.86 3.64 -15.25
CA GLU A 144 19.31 3.55 -15.44
C GLU A 144 20.05 3.00 -14.21
N PHE A 145 19.39 3.00 -13.03
CA PHE A 145 19.99 2.78 -11.72
C PHE A 145 19.30 1.69 -10.85
N ASP A 146 18.34 0.96 -11.37
CA ASP A 146 17.65 -0.11 -10.62
C ASP A 146 17.78 -1.44 -11.37
N ILE A 147 18.92 -2.10 -11.21
CA ILE A 147 19.22 -3.37 -11.86
C ILE A 147 18.53 -4.57 -11.19
N GLY A 148 17.93 -4.37 -10.01
CA GLY A 148 17.23 -5.42 -9.27
C GLY A 148 15.83 -5.71 -9.79
N LEU A 149 15.32 -4.92 -10.74
CA LEU A 149 13.99 -5.11 -11.34
C LEU A 149 14.06 -6.14 -12.49
N GLU A 150 13.06 -7.02 -12.54
CA GLU A 150 12.91 -8.01 -13.60
C GLU A 150 12.08 -7.48 -14.78
N HIS A 151 11.42 -6.33 -14.64
CA HIS A 151 10.55 -5.70 -15.62
C HIS A 151 9.46 -6.64 -16.13
N ILE A 152 8.82 -7.34 -15.19
CA ILE A 152 7.77 -8.29 -15.53
C ILE A 152 6.53 -7.58 -16.08
N VAL A 153 5.79 -8.25 -16.94
CA VAL A 153 4.41 -7.87 -17.26
C VAL A 153 3.55 -8.26 -16.06
N ARG A 154 3.06 -7.26 -15.32
CA ARG A 154 2.19 -7.50 -14.15
C ARG A 154 0.86 -8.08 -14.60
N PRO A 155 0.35 -9.12 -13.92
CA PRO A 155 -0.99 -9.65 -14.19
C PRO A 155 -2.10 -8.63 -13.92
N GLU A 156 -3.21 -8.76 -14.65
CA GLU A 156 -4.44 -8.01 -14.41
C GLU A 156 -5.02 -8.33 -13.03
N LEU A 157 -5.77 -7.37 -12.46
CA LEU A 157 -6.50 -7.50 -11.21
C LEU A 157 -8.00 -7.36 -11.48
N ASP A 158 -8.82 -8.20 -10.86
CA ASP A 158 -10.27 -8.08 -10.93
C ASP A 158 -10.80 -6.92 -10.08
N GLY A 159 -10.01 -6.47 -9.10
CA GLY A 159 -10.32 -5.30 -8.29
C GLY A 159 -9.11 -4.80 -7.51
N ALA A 160 -9.22 -3.59 -6.98
CA ALA A 160 -8.17 -2.94 -6.18
C ALA A 160 -8.79 -2.15 -5.02
N ILE A 161 -8.17 -2.22 -3.86
CA ILE A 161 -8.63 -1.54 -2.64
C ILE A 161 -7.47 -0.75 -2.01
N MET A 162 -7.70 0.53 -1.77
CA MET A 162 -6.82 1.40 -0.98
C MET A 162 -7.47 1.67 0.38
N GLN A 163 -6.79 1.35 1.46
CA GLN A 163 -7.24 1.65 2.83
C GLN A 163 -6.24 2.56 3.53
N ALA A 164 -6.75 3.60 4.18
CA ALA A 164 -5.97 4.67 4.80
C ALA A 164 -4.87 5.25 3.87
N PRO A 165 -5.22 5.70 2.65
CA PRO A 165 -4.27 6.23 1.69
C PRO A 165 -3.80 7.63 2.11
N VAL A 166 -2.87 7.70 3.07
CA VAL A 166 -2.28 8.94 3.59
C VAL A 166 -0.98 9.29 2.86
N SER A 167 -0.61 10.57 2.90
CA SER A 167 0.66 11.06 2.35
C SER A 167 1.76 11.01 3.40
N ASP A 168 2.83 10.24 3.15
CA ASP A 168 4.03 10.23 4.00
C ASP A 168 4.66 11.62 4.10
N ARG A 169 4.70 12.35 2.99
CA ARG A 169 5.17 13.74 2.94
C ARG A 169 4.39 14.63 3.89
N GLU A 170 3.05 14.62 3.83
CA GLU A 170 2.22 15.47 4.69
C GLU A 170 2.28 15.05 6.16
N ALA A 171 2.43 13.75 6.44
CA ALA A 171 2.68 13.26 7.79
C ALA A 171 4.00 13.81 8.37
N VAL A 172 5.09 13.76 7.60
CA VAL A 172 6.38 14.36 7.99
C VAL A 172 6.25 15.89 8.19
N LEU A 173 5.53 16.58 7.32
CA LEU A 173 5.26 18.03 7.48
C LEU A 173 4.46 18.32 8.76
N ALA A 174 3.51 17.46 9.12
CA ALA A 174 2.74 17.60 10.37
C ALA A 174 3.64 17.39 11.60
N ILE A 175 4.49 16.36 11.58
CA ILE A 175 5.48 16.14 12.65
C ILE A 175 6.40 17.34 12.82
N MET A 176 6.93 17.89 11.73
CA MET A 176 7.77 19.07 11.80
C MET A 176 7.06 20.28 12.41
N LYS A 177 5.76 20.46 12.13
CA LYS A 177 4.96 21.57 12.67
C LYS A 177 4.61 21.38 14.15
N SER A 178 4.34 20.14 14.59
CA SER A 178 3.89 19.83 15.94
C SER A 178 5.01 19.48 16.92
N ALA A 179 6.25 19.37 16.45
CA ALA A 179 7.40 19.01 17.28
C ALA A 179 7.62 20.03 18.42
N THR A 180 8.11 19.57 19.56
CA THR A 180 8.49 20.42 20.71
C THR A 180 9.55 21.47 20.31
N ASN A 181 10.44 21.11 19.39
CA ASN A 181 11.45 22.01 18.83
C ASN A 181 11.37 22.01 17.28
N PRO A 182 10.42 22.76 16.68
CA PRO A 182 10.19 22.72 15.22
C PRO A 182 11.42 23.14 14.40
N SER A 183 12.24 24.07 14.90
CA SER A 183 13.44 24.55 14.21
C SER A 183 14.53 23.49 14.13
N GLU A 184 14.69 22.67 15.16
CA GLU A 184 15.65 21.56 15.18
C GLU A 184 15.22 20.47 14.19
N VAL A 185 13.93 20.08 14.21
CA VAL A 185 13.40 19.06 13.32
C VAL A 185 13.47 19.52 11.86
N ARG A 186 13.15 20.80 11.61
CA ARG A 186 13.29 21.40 10.29
C ARG A 186 14.76 21.41 9.83
N GLY A 187 15.69 21.79 10.71
CA GLY A 187 17.12 21.75 10.39
C GLY A 187 17.62 20.36 10.06
N ALA A 188 17.14 19.33 10.79
CA ALA A 188 17.44 17.93 10.48
C ALA A 188 16.90 17.53 9.09
N PHE A 189 15.66 17.89 8.78
CA PHE A 189 15.06 17.64 7.47
C PHE A 189 15.86 18.28 6.35
N ASP A 190 16.15 19.58 6.43
CA ASP A 190 16.87 20.32 5.40
C ASP A 190 18.29 19.74 5.17
N GLN A 191 18.96 19.32 6.26
CA GLN A 191 20.26 18.66 6.18
C GLN A 191 20.17 17.29 5.50
N LEU A 192 19.16 16.46 5.84
CA LEU A 192 18.92 15.16 5.20
C LEU A 192 18.62 15.32 3.71
N VAL A 193 17.74 16.25 3.34
CA VAL A 193 17.42 16.55 1.93
C VAL A 193 18.68 16.99 1.17
N SER A 194 19.46 17.92 1.76
CA SER A 194 20.70 18.40 1.14
C SER A 194 21.72 17.27 0.96
N SER A 195 21.84 16.38 1.95
CA SER A 195 22.73 15.23 1.89
C SER A 195 22.27 14.21 0.84
N ALA A 196 20.98 13.87 0.84
CA ALA A 196 20.42 12.91 -0.10
C ALA A 196 20.51 13.39 -1.56
N LYS A 197 20.24 14.68 -1.83
CA LYS A 197 20.33 15.27 -3.18
C LYS A 197 21.75 15.36 -3.73
N LYS A 198 22.77 15.28 -2.87
CA LYS A 198 24.19 15.26 -3.30
C LYS A 198 24.66 13.89 -3.75
N GLN A 199 23.92 12.84 -3.46
CA GLN A 199 24.27 11.49 -3.89
C GLN A 199 24.12 11.37 -5.42
N PRO A 200 25.06 10.70 -6.10
CA PRO A 200 24.91 10.46 -7.53
C PRO A 200 23.70 9.55 -7.77
N TRP A 201 23.00 9.79 -8.88
CA TRP A 201 21.93 8.90 -9.35
C TRP A 201 22.54 7.64 -10.00
N THR A 202 23.30 6.90 -9.22
CA THR A 202 23.84 5.59 -9.54
C THR A 202 23.35 4.60 -8.49
N GLU A 203 23.42 3.32 -8.76
CA GLU A 203 23.04 2.29 -7.80
C GLU A 203 23.76 2.50 -6.45
N GLU A 204 25.06 2.69 -6.47
CA GLU A 204 25.88 2.92 -5.26
C GLU A 204 25.47 4.19 -4.50
N GLY A 205 25.18 5.29 -5.19
CA GLY A 205 24.76 6.53 -4.57
C GLY A 205 23.34 6.46 -4.01
N ASN A 206 22.43 5.77 -4.72
CA ASN A 206 21.05 5.61 -4.30
C ASN A 206 20.90 4.77 -3.03
N ASP A 207 21.82 3.83 -2.80
CA ASP A 207 21.84 2.96 -1.63
C ASP A 207 22.59 3.55 -0.44
N THR A 208 23.10 4.79 -0.55
CA THR A 208 23.70 5.51 0.59
C THR A 208 22.67 5.65 1.71
N LEU A 209 22.98 5.08 2.87
CA LEU A 209 22.12 5.17 4.05
C LEU A 209 22.27 6.51 4.74
N LEU A 210 21.13 7.07 5.13
CA LEU A 210 21.08 8.32 5.91
C LEU A 210 21.25 8.05 7.41
N PRO A 211 21.74 9.04 8.20
CA PRO A 211 21.90 8.87 9.64
C PRO A 211 20.56 8.62 10.35
N MET A 212 20.37 7.43 10.94
CA MET A 212 19.12 7.01 11.58
C MET A 212 18.70 7.90 12.76
N ASN A 213 19.66 8.48 13.49
CA ASN A 213 19.37 9.45 14.55
C ASN A 213 18.78 10.78 14.03
N MET A 214 18.94 11.07 12.74
CA MET A 214 18.34 12.25 12.12
C MET A 214 16.98 11.90 11.51
N THR A 215 16.85 10.73 10.84
CA THR A 215 15.56 10.28 10.29
C THR A 215 14.53 10.04 11.38
N ALA A 216 14.96 9.57 12.56
CA ALA A 216 14.10 9.41 13.73
C ALA A 216 13.47 10.72 14.23
N LYS A 217 14.13 11.87 14.04
CA LYS A 217 13.56 13.18 14.38
C LYS A 217 12.34 13.56 13.53
N LEU A 218 12.20 12.91 12.39
CA LEU A 218 11.06 13.06 11.46
C LEU A 218 9.93 12.06 11.71
N GLY A 219 9.98 11.31 12.83
CA GLY A 219 8.99 10.28 13.17
C GLY A 219 9.19 8.95 12.44
N LEU A 220 10.26 8.80 11.66
CA LEU A 220 10.62 7.53 11.05
C LEU A 220 11.26 6.59 12.08
N PRO A 221 11.13 5.25 11.93
CA PRO A 221 11.73 4.31 12.88
C PRO A 221 13.24 4.51 13.03
N GLY A 222 13.69 4.65 14.28
CA GLY A 222 15.09 4.93 14.58
C GLY A 222 16.04 3.74 14.42
N ASP A 223 15.50 2.56 14.12
CA ASP A 223 16.20 1.29 13.92
C ASP A 223 16.06 0.76 12.48
N ALA A 224 15.38 1.51 11.60
CA ALA A 224 15.24 1.15 10.19
C ALA A 224 16.25 1.90 9.32
N PRO A 225 17.06 1.21 8.52
CA PRO A 225 17.93 1.85 7.55
C PRO A 225 17.07 2.58 6.50
N LEU A 226 17.49 3.78 6.10
CA LEU A 226 16.78 4.56 5.09
C LEU A 226 17.78 5.09 4.06
N SER A 227 17.63 4.66 2.82
CA SER A 227 18.46 5.12 1.71
C SER A 227 18.11 6.54 1.28
N ALA A 228 19.08 7.24 0.70
CA ALA A 228 18.91 8.60 0.18
C ALA A 228 17.76 8.67 -0.85
N ARG A 229 17.70 7.71 -1.76
CA ARG A 229 16.64 7.60 -2.77
C ARG A 229 15.27 7.43 -2.13
N ARG A 230 15.12 6.45 -1.22
CA ARG A 230 13.84 6.17 -0.56
C ARG A 230 13.37 7.35 0.29
N PHE A 231 14.28 7.99 1.01
CA PHE A 231 13.99 9.20 1.77
C PHE A 231 13.43 10.32 0.90
N LEU A 232 14.09 10.62 -0.24
CA LEU A 232 13.62 11.66 -1.16
C LEU A 232 12.28 11.28 -1.80
N SER A 233 12.02 9.98 -2.03
CA SER A 233 10.75 9.52 -2.58
C SER A 233 9.61 9.68 -1.57
N LEU A 234 9.76 9.20 -0.33
CA LEU A 234 8.74 9.29 0.72
C LEU A 234 8.45 10.75 1.13
N THR A 235 9.50 11.55 1.32
CA THR A 235 9.33 12.93 1.81
C THR A 235 9.03 13.94 0.71
N SER A 236 9.28 13.59 -0.54
CA SER A 236 9.00 14.37 -1.75
C SER A 236 9.22 15.88 -1.58
N PRO A 237 10.46 16.32 -1.28
CA PRO A 237 10.74 17.70 -0.87
C PRO A 237 10.46 18.74 -1.94
N ASP A 238 10.38 18.34 -3.21
CA ASP A 238 10.11 19.23 -4.34
C ASP A 238 8.61 19.27 -4.73
N SER A 239 7.76 18.57 -4.00
CA SER A 239 6.31 18.63 -4.16
C SER A 239 5.74 19.98 -3.69
N PRO A 240 4.62 20.45 -4.29
CA PRO A 240 3.84 19.82 -5.35
C PRO A 240 4.35 20.09 -6.77
N ALA A 241 5.43 20.87 -6.94
CA ALA A 241 5.93 21.26 -8.26
C ALA A 241 6.53 20.06 -9.03
N SER A 242 7.24 19.17 -8.34
CA SER A 242 7.84 17.96 -8.89
C SER A 242 7.68 16.80 -7.91
N PRO A 243 6.49 16.17 -7.87
CA PRO A 243 6.21 15.07 -6.95
C PRO A 243 7.07 13.84 -7.24
N SER A 244 7.65 13.27 -6.20
CA SER A 244 8.37 12.00 -6.28
C SER A 244 7.42 10.81 -6.48
N GLN A 245 7.96 9.61 -6.67
CA GLN A 245 7.19 8.41 -6.99
C GLN A 245 6.16 8.06 -5.89
N ASP A 246 6.55 8.12 -4.62
CA ASP A 246 5.68 7.81 -3.47
C ASP A 246 4.65 8.90 -3.17
N ASP A 247 4.82 10.13 -3.69
CA ASP A 247 3.87 11.21 -3.44
C ASP A 247 2.65 11.12 -4.38
N LEU A 248 1.71 10.27 -3.97
CA LEU A 248 0.48 9.97 -4.70
C LEU A 248 -0.77 10.56 -4.02
N PHE A 249 -0.68 10.87 -2.73
CA PHE A 249 -1.85 11.20 -1.90
C PHE A 249 -1.80 12.58 -1.22
N SER A 250 -0.76 13.39 -1.44
CA SER A 250 -0.71 14.73 -0.86
C SER A 250 -1.87 15.61 -1.35
N SER A 251 -2.49 16.34 -0.43
CA SER A 251 -3.70 17.12 -0.68
C SER A 251 -3.49 18.32 -1.60
N ASP A 252 -2.24 18.80 -1.71
CA ASP A 252 -1.83 19.93 -2.54
C ASP A 252 -1.35 19.53 -3.95
N LEU A 253 -1.37 18.24 -4.29
CA LEU A 253 -1.03 17.79 -5.65
C LEU A 253 -1.98 18.40 -6.69
N SER A 254 -1.44 18.72 -7.86
CA SER A 254 -2.22 19.30 -8.96
C SER A 254 -3.17 18.26 -9.59
N ASP A 255 -4.24 18.75 -10.22
CA ASP A 255 -5.14 17.88 -11.00
C ASP A 255 -4.41 17.18 -12.14
N LYS A 256 -3.38 17.83 -12.72
CA LYS A 256 -2.49 17.20 -13.71
C LYS A 256 -1.82 15.95 -13.11
N ARG A 257 -1.28 16.02 -11.90
CA ARG A 257 -0.68 14.87 -11.23
C ARG A 257 -1.70 13.76 -10.99
N HIS A 258 -2.93 14.10 -10.58
CA HIS A 258 -4.01 13.11 -10.44
C HIS A 258 -4.39 12.46 -11.78
N GLN A 259 -4.34 13.21 -12.89
CA GLN A 259 -4.54 12.63 -14.23
C GLN A 259 -3.39 11.68 -14.63
N GLU A 260 -2.16 11.98 -14.25
CA GLU A 260 -0.99 11.13 -14.52
C GLU A 260 -1.00 9.83 -13.68
N THR A 261 -1.71 9.81 -12.56
CA THR A 261 -1.82 8.65 -11.64
C THR A 261 -3.20 7.99 -11.75
N PHE A 262 -4.19 8.46 -11.05
CA PHE A 262 -5.56 7.91 -11.09
C PHE A 262 -6.14 7.91 -12.51
N GLY A 263 -5.93 8.98 -13.27
CA GLY A 263 -6.41 9.08 -14.66
C GLY A 263 -5.76 8.11 -15.63
N ALA A 264 -4.56 7.63 -15.32
CA ALA A 264 -3.88 6.65 -16.16
C ALA A 264 -4.40 5.21 -16.00
N VAL A 265 -5.14 4.91 -14.91
CA VAL A 265 -5.57 3.54 -14.56
C VAL A 265 -6.36 2.87 -15.69
N GLY A 266 -7.35 3.55 -16.26
CA GLY A 266 -8.18 2.99 -17.33
C GLY A 266 -7.36 2.63 -18.57
N SER A 267 -6.46 3.50 -18.99
CA SER A 267 -5.62 3.27 -20.18
C SER A 267 -4.56 2.17 -19.98
N ARG A 268 -4.20 1.82 -18.74
CA ARG A 268 -3.27 0.72 -18.46
C ARG A 268 -3.91 -0.64 -18.62
N GLY A 269 -5.24 -0.77 -18.44
CA GLY A 269 -5.97 -2.01 -18.59
C GLY A 269 -5.61 -3.11 -17.58
N ILE A 270 -4.94 -2.75 -16.47
CA ILE A 270 -4.58 -3.72 -15.41
C ILE A 270 -5.75 -3.97 -14.48
N LEU A 271 -6.50 -2.91 -14.13
CA LEU A 271 -7.69 -3.01 -13.29
C LEU A 271 -8.91 -3.33 -14.17
N GLN A 272 -9.52 -4.50 -13.97
CA GLN A 272 -10.63 -4.99 -14.79
C GLN A 272 -12.01 -4.54 -14.29
N SER A 273 -12.14 -4.15 -13.00
CA SER A 273 -13.41 -3.70 -12.43
C SER A 273 -13.25 -2.30 -11.78
N LYS A 274 -13.45 -2.19 -10.49
CA LYS A 274 -13.54 -0.91 -9.78
C LYS A 274 -12.36 -0.71 -8.82
N LEU A 275 -12.02 0.55 -8.53
CA LEU A 275 -11.13 0.92 -7.42
C LEU A 275 -11.98 1.29 -6.20
N LEU A 276 -11.74 0.63 -5.07
CA LEU A 276 -12.32 0.98 -3.77
C LEU A 276 -11.30 1.79 -2.97
N ALA A 277 -11.70 2.95 -2.44
CA ALA A 277 -10.89 3.75 -1.53
C ALA A 277 -11.62 3.96 -0.19
N LEU A 278 -10.96 3.56 0.91
CA LEU A 278 -11.47 3.64 2.27
C LEU A 278 -10.53 4.53 3.10
N TYR A 279 -10.94 5.76 3.36
CA TYR A 279 -10.16 6.70 4.16
C TYR A 279 -10.54 6.58 5.65
N SER A 280 -9.58 6.45 6.55
CA SER A 280 -9.83 6.40 7.99
C SER A 280 -10.27 7.78 8.51
N GLY A 281 -11.44 7.85 9.17
CA GLY A 281 -12.06 9.12 9.61
C GLY A 281 -11.23 9.86 10.65
N SER A 282 -10.68 9.12 11.62
CA SER A 282 -9.84 9.62 12.73
C SER A 282 -8.38 9.23 12.54
N ASP A 283 -7.88 9.23 11.30
CA ASP A 283 -6.51 8.85 10.96
C ASP A 283 -5.50 9.80 11.59
N GLU A 284 -4.66 9.30 12.47
CA GLU A 284 -3.66 10.06 13.22
C GLU A 284 -2.47 10.52 12.37
N TRP A 285 -2.25 9.89 11.22
CA TRP A 285 -1.20 10.28 10.25
C TRP A 285 -1.71 11.28 9.22
N CYS A 286 -3.03 11.49 9.14
CA CYS A 286 -3.61 12.46 8.24
C CYS A 286 -3.68 13.84 8.93
N PRO A 287 -2.94 14.85 8.44
CA PRO A 287 -2.97 16.18 9.06
C PRO A 287 -4.35 16.82 9.02
N ALA A 288 -4.66 17.64 10.04
CA ALA A 288 -5.95 18.30 10.18
C ALA A 288 -6.30 19.31 9.06
N TRP A 289 -5.32 19.72 8.26
CA TRP A 289 -5.57 20.60 7.11
C TRP A 289 -6.07 19.86 5.86
N VAL A 290 -6.04 18.51 5.86
CA VAL A 290 -6.47 17.70 4.73
C VAL A 290 -7.99 17.53 4.76
N ASP A 291 -8.65 18.05 3.75
CA ASP A 291 -10.07 17.79 3.47
C ASP A 291 -10.17 16.44 2.72
N LYS A 292 -10.42 15.36 3.49
CA LYS A 292 -10.47 13.99 3.00
C LYS A 292 -11.55 13.79 1.92
N GLU A 293 -12.73 14.39 2.10
CA GLU A 293 -13.84 14.26 1.15
C GLU A 293 -13.50 14.91 -0.18
N LYS A 294 -12.99 16.15 -0.14
CA LYS A 294 -12.57 16.88 -1.34
C LYS A 294 -11.41 16.15 -2.05
N LEU A 295 -10.46 15.62 -1.30
CA LEU A 295 -9.34 14.89 -1.87
C LEU A 295 -9.79 13.61 -2.59
N MET A 296 -10.63 12.80 -1.95
CA MET A 296 -11.21 11.59 -2.55
C MET A 296 -12.08 11.93 -3.78
N GLN A 297 -12.81 13.04 -3.74
CA GLN A 297 -13.59 13.48 -4.90
C GLN A 297 -12.68 13.83 -6.10
N ARG A 298 -11.52 14.44 -5.88
CA ARG A 298 -10.54 14.73 -6.94
C ARG A 298 -9.96 13.44 -7.53
N TRP A 299 -9.63 12.45 -6.68
CA TRP A 299 -9.18 11.12 -7.14
C TRP A 299 -10.23 10.43 -8.00
N LYS A 300 -11.49 10.41 -7.52
CA LYS A 300 -12.62 9.86 -8.27
C LYS A 300 -12.77 10.52 -9.64
N GLN A 301 -12.77 11.85 -9.68
CA GLN A 301 -12.90 12.59 -10.94
C GLN A 301 -11.78 12.26 -11.93
N ALA A 302 -10.54 12.19 -11.47
CA ALA A 302 -9.39 11.83 -12.31
C ALA A 302 -9.50 10.39 -12.83
N LEU A 303 -9.86 9.44 -11.95
CA LEU A 303 -10.02 8.03 -12.28
C LEU A 303 -11.10 7.82 -13.35
N GLU A 304 -12.29 8.40 -13.12
CA GLU A 304 -13.45 8.28 -14.05
C GLU A 304 -13.20 8.99 -15.38
N ALA A 305 -12.53 10.14 -15.36
CA ALA A 305 -12.11 10.83 -16.58
C ALA A 305 -11.10 10.00 -17.40
N GLY A 306 -10.31 9.16 -16.74
CA GLY A 306 -9.38 8.21 -17.35
C GLY A 306 -10.03 6.90 -17.83
N GLY A 307 -11.34 6.74 -17.65
CA GLY A 307 -12.11 5.57 -18.11
C GLY A 307 -12.10 4.37 -17.16
N ALA A 308 -11.60 4.52 -15.94
CA ALA A 308 -11.72 3.49 -14.89
C ALA A 308 -12.95 3.79 -13.98
N SER A 309 -13.34 2.82 -13.15
CA SER A 309 -14.55 2.93 -12.33
C SER A 309 -14.22 3.02 -10.84
N TRP A 310 -14.90 3.94 -10.16
CA TRP A 310 -14.87 4.10 -8.71
C TRP A 310 -15.94 3.25 -8.04
N ALA A 311 -15.59 2.54 -6.97
CA ALA A 311 -16.54 1.71 -6.25
C ALA A 311 -17.50 2.56 -5.40
N GLU A 312 -18.77 2.18 -5.36
CA GLU A 312 -19.81 2.89 -4.59
C GLU A 312 -19.59 2.81 -3.08
N GLN A 313 -18.94 1.75 -2.61
CA GLN A 313 -18.58 1.53 -1.21
C GLN A 313 -17.44 2.44 -0.72
N SER A 314 -16.79 3.19 -1.64
CA SER A 314 -15.71 4.11 -1.30
C SER A 314 -16.21 5.25 -0.40
N GLY A 315 -15.37 5.68 0.53
CA GLY A 315 -15.68 6.79 1.41
C GLY A 315 -14.84 6.82 2.67
N ILE A 316 -15.19 7.73 3.57
CA ILE A 316 -14.59 7.83 4.89
C ILE A 316 -15.23 6.77 5.78
N VAL A 317 -14.40 6.02 6.51
CA VAL A 317 -14.80 5.06 7.56
C VAL A 317 -14.88 5.84 8.87
N PRO A 318 -16.08 6.13 9.40
CA PRO A 318 -16.23 7.00 10.56
C PRO A 318 -15.52 6.45 11.80
N GLY A 319 -14.86 7.32 12.56
CA GLY A 319 -14.17 6.97 13.81
C GLY A 319 -12.92 6.10 13.65
N ALA A 320 -12.67 5.54 12.47
CA ALA A 320 -11.55 4.64 12.25
C ALA A 320 -10.21 5.36 12.46
N SER A 321 -9.34 4.80 13.30
CA SER A 321 -7.92 5.14 13.36
C SER A 321 -7.18 4.68 12.11
N HIS A 322 -5.92 5.02 11.96
CA HIS A 322 -5.10 4.57 10.82
C HIS A 322 -5.18 3.05 10.62
N ASN A 323 -4.91 2.29 11.67
CA ASN A 323 -4.90 0.82 11.65
C ASN A 323 -6.28 0.19 11.91
N VAL A 324 -7.34 0.98 12.00
CA VAL A 324 -8.73 0.51 12.25
C VAL A 324 -8.79 -0.54 13.36
N ARG A 325 -8.15 -0.23 14.49
CA ARG A 325 -7.99 -1.19 15.59
C ARG A 325 -9.31 -1.55 16.28
N ASP A 326 -10.14 -0.55 16.52
CA ASP A 326 -11.38 -0.67 17.32
C ASP A 326 -12.58 -0.10 16.56
N GLU A 327 -12.72 1.24 16.55
CA GLU A 327 -13.82 1.92 15.90
C GLU A 327 -13.69 1.88 14.36
N GLY A 328 -14.82 1.76 13.67
CA GLY A 328 -14.85 1.70 12.20
C GLY A 328 -14.54 0.32 11.59
N GLN A 329 -14.09 -0.66 12.40
CA GLN A 329 -13.68 -1.98 11.89
C GLN A 329 -14.84 -2.72 11.20
N ARG A 330 -16.03 -2.66 11.78
CA ARG A 330 -17.22 -3.29 11.17
C ARG A 330 -17.61 -2.59 9.88
N ASP A 331 -17.65 -1.26 9.85
CA ASP A 331 -17.98 -0.50 8.64
C ASP A 331 -16.98 -0.78 7.51
N LEU A 332 -15.68 -0.84 7.83
CA LEU A 332 -14.64 -1.23 6.86
C LEU A 332 -14.92 -2.62 6.28
N ILE A 333 -15.18 -3.61 7.15
CA ILE A 333 -15.42 -4.99 6.72
C ILE A 333 -16.68 -5.07 5.85
N ASP A 334 -17.78 -4.46 6.26
CA ASP A 334 -19.05 -4.47 5.53
C ASP A 334 -18.88 -3.83 4.14
N ARG A 335 -18.10 -2.74 4.00
CA ARG A 335 -17.77 -2.13 2.71
C ARG A 335 -16.91 -3.02 1.82
N VAL A 336 -15.91 -3.69 2.39
CA VAL A 336 -15.07 -4.65 1.63
C VAL A 336 -15.92 -5.83 1.14
N LEU A 337 -16.78 -6.39 2.01
CA LEU A 337 -17.70 -7.47 1.61
C LEU A 337 -18.61 -7.03 0.46
N GLY A 338 -19.31 -5.91 0.60
CA GLY A 338 -20.20 -5.39 -0.45
C GLY A 338 -19.47 -5.05 -1.75
N TYR A 339 -18.19 -4.63 -1.67
CA TYR A 339 -17.36 -4.43 -2.84
C TYR A 339 -17.03 -5.76 -3.54
N LEU A 340 -16.58 -6.77 -2.78
CA LEU A 340 -16.22 -8.09 -3.33
C LEU A 340 -17.42 -8.81 -3.94
N GLU A 341 -18.64 -8.55 -3.46
CA GLU A 341 -19.89 -9.04 -4.07
C GLU A 341 -20.22 -8.33 -5.40
N SER A 342 -19.74 -7.09 -5.59
CA SER A 342 -20.07 -6.24 -6.74
C SER A 342 -19.14 -6.42 -7.95
N ILE A 343 -18.09 -7.20 -7.83
CA ILE A 343 -17.08 -7.39 -8.88
C ILE A 343 -17.10 -8.77 -9.49
#